data_629f74c2f1b7c2a30d20a780dae029cb
#
_entry.id   629f74c2f1b7c2a30d20a780dae029cb
#
_cell.length_a   1.000
_cell.length_b   1.000
_cell.length_c   1.000
_cell.angle_alpha   90.00
_cell.angle_beta   90.00
_cell.angle_gamma   90.00
#
_symmetry.space_group_name_H-M   'P 1'
#
loop_
_entity.id
_entity.type
_entity.pdbx_description
1 polymer ?
#
loop_
_entity_poly.entity_id
_entity_poly.type
_entity_poly.pdbx_seq_one_letter_code
_entity_poly.pdbx_strand_id
1 'polypeptide(L)'
;MAGFGAHLVGSIFERFPDLALERRYRFEQRSRQAWFTVRMTYFGAAAIVTYWAVALATLDQDTALGIILDQSWFVPILALFGWMVARPGYADAWWVDIGLFTAIQFPLYRSVSRIVATQTTGWPFNTQFCYSLMVALAFACLNFSAAVRPFLGLTLASIAYLAAVLASHAYSRDVITYTLQNYVFFALMMLFLNVAMDRKARAMFLAQTGLAAEREKSERLLGNMLPAPVAERLKSQQAIADQFDDIVVVFVDLVGFTPLSQQLGPGRIVELLNAFFERADHGTDLFELEKVKTIGDAYMAVTNAITRPPRPHKAAIDFAVWLRGEARKVGRKFDVDLRLHVGIASGPAIGGVISGKRLSYDYWGHTVNLAARLQDSVGADGIAVSEPVWRAVRDSYPFHEPRSVMLKGVGETPVYDVDLPA
;
A
#
# COMPACT_ATOMS: atom_id res chain seq x y z
N MET A 1 -0.51 7.74 44.39
CA MET A 1 -1.87 7.45 43.83
C MET A 1 -2.34 8.46 42.78
N ALA A 2 -1.97 9.73 42.84
CA ALA A 2 -2.38 10.73 41.82
C ALA A 2 -1.81 10.51 40.41
N GLY A 3 -0.61 9.95 40.26
CA GLY A 3 -0.01 9.68 38.95
C GLY A 3 -0.63 8.51 38.19
N PHE A 4 -1.16 7.51 38.87
CA PHE A 4 -1.78 6.35 38.26
C PHE A 4 -3.15 6.68 37.62
N GLY A 5 -3.92 7.51 38.28
CA GLY A 5 -5.22 7.97 37.76
C GLY A 5 -5.10 8.88 36.55
N ALA A 6 -4.12 9.78 36.48
CA ALA A 6 -3.88 10.66 35.36
C ALA A 6 -3.40 9.87 34.09
N HIS A 7 -2.56 8.85 34.31
CA HIS A 7 -2.15 7.93 33.22
C HIS A 7 -3.32 7.08 32.71
N LEU A 8 -4.20 6.62 33.58
CA LEU A 8 -5.36 5.82 33.19
C LEU A 8 -6.35 6.64 32.37
N VAL A 9 -6.66 7.86 32.81
CA VAL A 9 -7.59 8.78 32.12
C VAL A 9 -7.00 9.25 30.78
N GLY A 10 -5.72 9.59 30.72
CA GLY A 10 -5.04 9.96 29.48
C GLY A 10 -5.06 8.83 28.44
N SER A 11 -4.90 7.59 28.89
CA SER A 11 -4.89 6.41 28.02
C SER A 11 -6.28 5.98 27.51
N ILE A 12 -7.37 6.37 28.17
CA ILE A 12 -8.74 6.09 27.71
C ILE A 12 -9.09 6.92 26.47
N PHE A 13 -8.45 8.08 26.28
CA PHE A 13 -8.74 9.02 25.20
C PHE A 13 -7.58 9.14 24.19
N GLU A 14 -6.74 8.12 24.09
CA GLU A 14 -5.65 8.10 23.13
C GLU A 14 -6.18 8.37 21.71
N ARG A 15 -5.56 9.36 21.06
CA ARG A 15 -5.70 9.65 19.64
C ARG A 15 -4.33 9.67 19.00
N PHE A 16 -4.27 9.37 17.73
CA PHE A 16 -3.04 9.64 17.01
C PHE A 16 -2.77 11.15 17.02
N PRO A 17 -1.51 11.58 17.26
CA PRO A 17 -1.14 13.00 17.22
C PRO A 17 -1.47 13.64 15.87
N ASP A 18 -1.32 12.88 14.78
CA ASP A 18 -1.69 13.29 13.45
C ASP A 18 -3.20 13.08 13.22
N LEU A 19 -3.91 14.19 12.95
CA LEU A 19 -5.34 14.19 12.67
C LEU A 19 -5.71 13.47 11.36
N ALA A 20 -4.81 13.45 10.36
CA ALA A 20 -5.04 12.74 9.12
C ALA A 20 -4.98 11.23 9.35
N LEU A 21 -4.00 10.76 10.13
CA LEU A 21 -3.87 9.37 10.54
C LEU A 21 -5.06 8.91 11.38
N GLU A 22 -5.54 9.75 12.31
CA GLU A 22 -6.73 9.46 13.12
C GLU A 22 -8.00 9.32 12.26
N ARG A 23 -8.18 10.21 11.27
CA ARG A 23 -9.31 10.13 10.33
C ARG A 23 -9.25 8.85 9.49
N ARG A 24 -8.06 8.54 8.97
CA ARG A 24 -7.83 7.31 8.19
C ARG A 24 -8.11 6.06 9.02
N TYR A 25 -7.60 5.99 10.24
CA TYR A 25 -7.87 4.89 11.18
C TYR A 25 -9.38 4.68 11.38
N ARG A 26 -10.12 5.74 11.71
CA ARG A 26 -11.56 5.67 11.95
C ARG A 26 -12.33 5.20 10.72
N PHE A 27 -11.99 5.76 9.57
CA PHE A 27 -12.61 5.38 8.30
C PHE A 27 -12.38 3.90 7.99
N GLU A 28 -11.14 3.42 8.09
CA GLU A 28 -10.82 2.01 7.82
C GLU A 28 -11.48 1.06 8.82
N GLN A 29 -11.51 1.42 10.11
CA GLN A 29 -12.18 0.59 11.13
C GLN A 29 -13.69 0.51 10.87
N ARG A 30 -14.35 1.62 10.62
CA ARG A 30 -15.81 1.62 10.31
C ARG A 30 -16.12 0.86 9.03
N SER A 31 -15.32 1.02 7.99
CA SER A 31 -15.47 0.26 6.74
C SER A 31 -15.34 -1.25 6.95
N ARG A 32 -14.35 -1.68 7.74
CA ARG A 32 -14.16 -3.11 8.07
C ARG A 32 -15.30 -3.67 8.92
N GLN A 33 -15.81 -2.87 9.84
CA GLN A 33 -16.91 -3.27 10.74
C GLN A 33 -18.28 -3.25 10.07
N ALA A 34 -18.46 -2.47 9.02
CA ALA A 34 -19.77 -2.32 8.36
C ALA A 34 -20.41 -3.67 8.02
N TRP A 35 -19.64 -4.57 7.42
CA TRP A 35 -20.13 -5.91 7.07
C TRP A 35 -20.55 -6.76 8.28
N PHE A 36 -19.78 -6.70 9.37
CA PHE A 36 -20.12 -7.37 10.62
C PHE A 36 -21.36 -6.76 11.25
N THR A 37 -21.44 -5.44 11.29
CA THR A 37 -22.59 -4.68 11.80
C THR A 37 -23.87 -5.04 11.06
N VAL A 38 -23.86 -5.10 9.72
CA VAL A 38 -25.00 -5.52 8.91
C VAL A 38 -25.48 -6.91 9.33
N ARG A 39 -24.58 -7.88 9.44
CA ARG A 39 -24.94 -9.25 9.84
C ARG A 39 -25.52 -9.32 11.25
N MET A 40 -24.91 -8.62 12.21
CA MET A 40 -25.39 -8.58 13.58
C MET A 40 -26.77 -7.92 13.67
N THR A 41 -27.02 -6.91 12.86
CA THR A 41 -28.32 -6.25 12.79
C THR A 41 -29.42 -7.19 12.28
N TYR A 42 -29.17 -7.92 11.19
CA TYR A 42 -30.14 -8.91 10.68
C TYR A 42 -30.30 -10.10 11.62
N PHE A 43 -29.23 -10.55 12.26
CA PHE A 43 -29.31 -11.58 13.28
C PHE A 43 -30.18 -11.14 14.48
N GLY A 44 -29.99 -9.89 14.95
CA GLY A 44 -30.81 -9.30 16.00
C GLY A 44 -32.30 -9.23 15.61
N ALA A 45 -32.60 -8.81 14.38
CA ALA A 45 -33.98 -8.80 13.87
C ALA A 45 -34.59 -10.21 13.81
N ALA A 46 -33.84 -11.20 13.33
CA ALA A 46 -34.28 -12.59 13.29
C ALA A 46 -34.52 -13.17 14.70
N ALA A 47 -33.64 -12.85 15.66
CA ALA A 47 -33.83 -13.26 17.06
C ALA A 47 -35.10 -12.70 17.68
N ILE A 48 -35.45 -11.45 17.38
CA ILE A 48 -36.72 -10.84 17.84
C ILE A 48 -37.92 -11.54 17.24
N VAL A 49 -37.91 -11.83 15.94
CA VAL A 49 -38.99 -12.55 15.27
C VAL A 49 -39.13 -13.97 15.85
N THR A 50 -38.00 -14.65 16.12
CA THR A 50 -38.02 -15.96 16.78
C THR A 50 -38.64 -15.89 18.18
N TYR A 51 -38.27 -14.85 18.95
CA TYR A 51 -38.84 -14.62 20.27
C TYR A 51 -40.36 -14.42 20.20
N TRP A 52 -40.89 -13.68 19.23
CA TRP A 52 -42.33 -13.53 19.00
C TRP A 52 -43.00 -14.85 18.68
N ALA A 53 -42.40 -15.69 17.84
CA ALA A 53 -42.92 -17.00 17.51
C ALA A 53 -43.00 -17.90 18.76
N VAL A 54 -42.00 -17.87 19.62
CA VAL A 54 -42.00 -18.60 20.91
C VAL A 54 -43.11 -18.03 21.84
N ALA A 55 -43.22 -16.70 21.94
CA ALA A 55 -44.29 -16.08 22.78
C ALA A 55 -45.69 -16.50 22.34
N LEU A 56 -45.98 -16.52 21.03
CA LEU A 56 -47.26 -17.01 20.48
C LEU A 56 -47.51 -18.49 20.76
N ALA A 57 -46.45 -19.30 20.85
CA ALA A 57 -46.57 -20.73 21.11
C ALA A 57 -46.74 -21.09 22.61
N THR A 58 -46.24 -20.22 23.50
CA THR A 58 -46.12 -20.54 24.93
C THR A 58 -46.98 -19.70 25.86
N LEU A 59 -47.43 -18.54 25.42
CA LEU A 59 -48.22 -17.59 26.23
C LEU A 59 -49.68 -17.53 25.73
N ASP A 60 -50.59 -17.00 26.55
CA ASP A 60 -51.93 -16.68 26.12
C ASP A 60 -51.90 -15.63 24.99
N GLN A 61 -52.94 -15.64 24.16
CA GLN A 61 -52.97 -14.86 22.92
C GLN A 61 -52.92 -13.34 23.18
N ASP A 62 -53.57 -12.85 24.22
CA ASP A 62 -53.57 -11.41 24.53
C ASP A 62 -52.20 -10.92 25.03
N THR A 63 -51.53 -11.70 25.87
CA THR A 63 -50.19 -11.42 26.36
C THR A 63 -49.17 -11.46 25.22
N ALA A 64 -49.20 -12.49 24.35
CA ALA A 64 -48.34 -12.64 23.23
C ALA A 64 -48.46 -11.47 22.22
N LEU A 65 -49.71 -11.11 21.87
CA LEU A 65 -49.98 -9.97 20.98
C LEU A 65 -49.54 -8.65 21.60
N GLY A 66 -49.70 -8.48 22.93
CA GLY A 66 -49.16 -7.33 23.65
C GLY A 66 -47.66 -7.16 23.49
N ILE A 67 -46.89 -8.22 23.68
CA ILE A 67 -45.44 -8.24 23.52
C ILE A 67 -45.05 -7.90 22.08
N ILE A 68 -45.71 -8.50 21.09
CA ILE A 68 -45.40 -8.25 19.67
C ILE A 68 -45.66 -6.80 19.30
N LEU A 69 -46.79 -6.23 19.71
CA LEU A 69 -47.14 -4.83 19.45
C LEU A 69 -46.14 -3.86 20.05
N ASP A 70 -45.66 -4.12 21.26
CA ASP A 70 -44.68 -3.26 21.93
C ASP A 70 -43.31 -3.33 21.30
N GLN A 71 -42.90 -4.49 20.81
CA GLN A 71 -41.61 -4.72 20.21
C GLN A 71 -41.58 -4.58 18.68
N SER A 72 -42.74 -4.37 18.05
CA SER A 72 -42.86 -4.30 16.59
C SER A 72 -41.97 -3.28 15.92
N TRP A 73 -41.59 -2.20 16.63
CA TRP A 73 -40.71 -1.14 16.14
C TRP A 73 -39.25 -1.55 16.04
N PHE A 74 -38.80 -2.60 16.75
CA PHE A 74 -37.37 -3.02 16.68
C PHE A 74 -37.01 -3.53 15.30
N VAL A 75 -37.84 -4.35 14.65
CA VAL A 75 -37.52 -4.93 13.35
C VAL A 75 -37.33 -3.87 12.27
N PRO A 76 -38.27 -2.90 12.08
CA PRO A 76 -38.07 -1.86 11.07
C PRO A 76 -36.89 -0.92 11.39
N ILE A 77 -36.64 -0.62 12.68
CA ILE A 77 -35.48 0.17 13.08
C ILE A 77 -34.16 -0.55 12.72
N LEU A 78 -34.04 -1.84 13.06
CA LEU A 78 -32.87 -2.65 12.73
C LEU A 78 -32.71 -2.83 11.20
N ALA A 79 -33.81 -3.07 10.48
CA ALA A 79 -33.79 -3.18 9.03
C ALA A 79 -33.28 -1.89 8.35
N LEU A 80 -33.82 -0.73 8.78
CA LEU A 80 -33.41 0.56 8.29
C LEU A 80 -31.91 0.81 8.59
N PHE A 81 -31.46 0.48 9.79
CA PHE A 81 -30.05 0.62 10.16
C PHE A 81 -29.14 -0.28 9.32
N GLY A 82 -29.49 -1.58 9.18
CA GLY A 82 -28.72 -2.50 8.33
C GLY A 82 -28.61 -1.99 6.89
N TRP A 83 -29.70 -1.42 6.36
CA TRP A 83 -29.69 -0.80 5.04
C TRP A 83 -28.83 0.46 4.96
N MET A 84 -28.83 1.32 5.98
CA MET A 84 -27.95 2.50 6.04
C MET A 84 -26.47 2.12 6.14
N VAL A 85 -26.14 1.11 6.95
CA VAL A 85 -24.76 0.61 7.11
C VAL A 85 -24.22 -0.04 5.84
N ALA A 86 -25.10 -0.68 5.05
CA ALA A 86 -24.72 -1.29 3.78
C ALA A 86 -24.40 -0.26 2.67
N ARG A 87 -24.71 1.02 2.87
CA ARG A 87 -24.47 2.07 1.86
C ARG A 87 -23.03 2.56 1.81
N PRO A 88 -22.52 2.92 0.62
CA PRO A 88 -21.29 3.69 0.48
C PRO A 88 -21.40 5.00 1.28
N GLY A 89 -20.38 5.32 2.06
CA GLY A 89 -20.37 6.53 2.89
C GLY A 89 -20.77 6.33 4.36
N TYR A 90 -21.23 5.13 4.75
CA TYR A 90 -21.46 4.85 6.18
C TYR A 90 -20.25 5.11 7.06
N ALA A 91 -19.05 4.83 6.55
CA ALA A 91 -17.81 5.05 7.30
C ALA A 91 -17.63 6.51 7.77
N ASP A 92 -18.17 7.48 7.02
CA ASP A 92 -18.12 8.91 7.37
C ASP A 92 -19.35 9.35 8.20
N ALA A 93 -20.42 8.58 8.22
CA ALA A 93 -21.71 8.92 8.86
C ALA A 93 -21.79 8.41 10.30
N TRP A 94 -20.92 8.88 11.19
CA TRP A 94 -20.86 8.49 12.62
C TRP A 94 -22.19 8.73 13.39
N TRP A 95 -23.00 9.67 12.95
CA TRP A 95 -24.30 9.99 13.53
C TRP A 95 -25.34 8.88 13.35
N VAL A 96 -25.15 8.00 12.36
CA VAL A 96 -26.07 6.86 12.11
C VAL A 96 -26.10 5.91 13.32
N ASP A 97 -24.94 5.62 13.90
CA ASP A 97 -24.83 4.74 15.06
C ASP A 97 -25.50 5.36 16.30
N ILE A 98 -25.37 6.67 16.51
CA ILE A 98 -26.04 7.40 17.59
C ILE A 98 -27.56 7.41 17.35
N GLY A 99 -27.98 7.65 16.12
CA GLY A 99 -29.39 7.62 15.73
C GLY A 99 -30.04 6.26 16.03
N LEU A 100 -29.36 5.16 15.68
CA LEU A 100 -29.82 3.82 16.00
C LEU A 100 -29.98 3.59 17.49
N PHE A 101 -28.90 3.90 18.26
CA PHE A 101 -28.93 3.70 19.70
C PHE A 101 -30.10 4.46 20.34
N THR A 102 -30.31 5.70 19.92
CA THR A 102 -31.43 6.53 20.39
C THR A 102 -32.78 5.95 19.97
N ALA A 103 -32.90 5.49 18.74
CA ALA A 103 -34.14 4.92 18.22
C ALA A 103 -34.54 3.60 18.92
N ILE A 104 -33.56 2.78 19.33
CA ILE A 104 -33.81 1.54 20.08
C ILE A 104 -34.33 1.84 21.51
N GLN A 105 -34.02 2.97 22.09
CA GLN A 105 -34.51 3.33 23.43
C GLN A 105 -36.01 3.54 23.46
N PHE A 106 -36.64 3.99 22.37
CA PHE A 106 -38.07 4.27 22.31
C PHE A 106 -38.96 3.01 22.46
N PRO A 107 -38.77 1.92 21.69
CA PRO A 107 -39.50 0.67 21.92
C PRO A 107 -39.25 0.07 23.31
N LEU A 108 -37.99 0.17 23.80
CA LEU A 108 -37.65 -0.27 25.14
C LEU A 108 -38.46 0.47 26.20
N TYR A 109 -38.53 1.81 26.13
CA TYR A 109 -39.35 2.61 27.04
C TYR A 109 -40.81 2.25 27.02
N ARG A 110 -41.39 2.06 25.82
CA ARG A 110 -42.80 1.70 25.63
C ARG A 110 -43.11 0.32 26.21
N SER A 111 -42.25 -0.68 25.95
CA SER A 111 -42.39 -2.03 26.50
C SER A 111 -42.35 -2.02 28.03
N VAL A 112 -41.43 -1.24 28.58
CA VAL A 112 -41.32 -1.04 30.03
C VAL A 112 -42.56 -0.38 30.64
N SER A 113 -43.03 0.70 30.05
CA SER A 113 -44.17 1.46 30.57
C SER A 113 -45.44 0.60 30.63
N ARG A 114 -45.64 -0.30 29.65
CA ARG A 114 -46.79 -1.22 29.64
C ARG A 114 -46.65 -2.30 30.72
N ILE A 115 -45.47 -2.92 30.86
CA ILE A 115 -45.24 -3.96 31.87
C ILE A 115 -45.42 -3.37 33.28
N VAL A 116 -45.01 -2.11 33.51
CA VAL A 116 -45.26 -1.41 34.77
C VAL A 116 -46.76 -1.17 35.01
N ALA A 117 -47.49 -0.82 33.97
CA ALA A 117 -48.93 -0.59 34.07
C ALA A 117 -49.75 -1.86 34.38
N THR A 118 -49.23 -3.03 34.01
CA THR A 118 -49.92 -4.31 34.17
C THR A 118 -49.49 -5.12 35.40
N GLN A 119 -48.31 -4.86 35.97
CA GLN A 119 -47.80 -5.60 37.14
C GLN A 119 -47.50 -4.67 38.30
N THR A 120 -48.29 -4.77 39.33
CA THR A 120 -48.24 -3.87 40.48
C THR A 120 -47.07 -4.10 41.43
N THR A 121 -46.37 -5.20 41.40
CA THR A 121 -45.17 -5.41 42.24
C THR A 121 -44.38 -6.65 41.74
N GLY A 122 -43.06 -6.56 41.54
CA GLY A 122 -42.19 -7.76 41.54
C GLY A 122 -40.92 -7.70 40.73
N TRP A 123 -39.98 -8.50 41.17
CA TRP A 123 -38.67 -8.79 40.61
C TRP A 123 -38.62 -9.04 39.06
N PRO A 124 -39.58 -9.67 38.40
CA PRO A 124 -39.49 -10.03 36.98
C PRO A 124 -39.33 -8.84 36.05
N PHE A 125 -39.94 -7.70 36.38
CA PHE A 125 -39.88 -6.49 35.57
C PHE A 125 -38.49 -5.87 35.51
N ASN A 126 -37.87 -5.66 36.66
CA ASN A 126 -36.55 -4.98 36.75
C ASN A 126 -35.47 -5.79 36.05
N THR A 127 -35.55 -7.11 36.12
CA THR A 127 -34.58 -7.97 35.44
C THR A 127 -34.71 -7.88 33.93
N GLN A 128 -35.88 -7.92 33.38
CA GLN A 128 -36.10 -7.89 31.93
C GLN A 128 -35.73 -6.56 31.31
N PHE A 129 -36.02 -5.45 31.98
CA PHE A 129 -35.61 -4.12 31.54
C PHE A 129 -34.08 -3.93 31.59
N CYS A 130 -33.44 -4.32 32.68
CA CYS A 130 -31.98 -4.28 32.77
C CYS A 130 -31.30 -5.11 31.70
N TYR A 131 -31.80 -6.33 31.44
CA TYR A 131 -31.28 -7.18 30.38
C TYR A 131 -31.42 -6.52 29.00
N SER A 132 -32.53 -5.90 28.70
CA SER A 132 -32.74 -5.21 27.42
C SER A 132 -31.77 -4.04 27.23
N LEU A 133 -31.58 -3.23 28.29
CA LEU A 133 -30.57 -2.16 28.27
C LEU A 133 -29.14 -2.69 28.17
N MET A 134 -28.82 -3.80 28.86
CA MET A 134 -27.50 -4.44 28.77
C MET A 134 -27.23 -4.97 27.36
N VAL A 135 -28.22 -5.59 26.71
CA VAL A 135 -28.11 -6.05 25.31
C VAL A 135 -27.91 -4.88 24.37
N ALA A 136 -28.66 -3.78 24.54
CA ALA A 136 -28.47 -2.58 23.72
C ALA A 136 -27.07 -1.97 23.91
N LEU A 137 -26.57 -1.93 25.14
CA LEU A 137 -25.23 -1.42 25.45
C LEU A 137 -24.13 -2.33 24.92
N ALA A 138 -24.30 -3.64 24.99
CA ALA A 138 -23.38 -4.63 24.39
C ALA A 138 -23.33 -4.47 22.87
N PHE A 139 -24.49 -4.32 22.23
CA PHE A 139 -24.57 -4.06 20.78
C PHE A 139 -23.89 -2.74 20.42
N ALA A 140 -24.10 -1.68 21.19
CA ALA A 140 -23.41 -0.40 21.00
C ALA A 140 -21.88 -0.55 21.20
N CYS A 141 -21.43 -1.30 22.19
CA CYS A 141 -20.00 -1.56 22.43
C CYS A 141 -19.34 -2.21 21.20
N LEU A 142 -19.97 -3.18 20.59
CA LEU A 142 -19.44 -3.84 19.39
C LEU A 142 -19.39 -2.91 18.17
N ASN A 143 -20.39 -2.04 18.00
CA ASN A 143 -20.45 -1.10 16.88
C ASN A 143 -19.55 0.12 17.06
N PHE A 144 -19.32 0.58 18.30
CA PHE A 144 -18.45 1.71 18.61
C PHE A 144 -17.03 1.31 19.02
N SER A 145 -16.53 0.16 18.61
CA SER A 145 -15.20 -0.34 18.99
C SER A 145 -14.04 0.58 18.59
N ALA A 146 -14.25 1.54 17.69
CA ALA A 146 -13.26 2.56 17.31
C ALA A 146 -13.62 3.98 17.80
N ALA A 147 -14.54 4.11 18.74
CA ALA A 147 -15.08 5.42 19.16
C ALA A 147 -15.44 5.43 20.65
N VAL A 148 -14.42 5.37 21.51
CA VAL A 148 -14.59 5.34 22.97
C VAL A 148 -15.40 6.54 23.50
N ARG A 149 -15.20 7.75 22.97
CA ARG A 149 -15.90 8.96 23.43
C ARG A 149 -17.42 8.93 23.19
N PRO A 150 -17.90 8.65 21.95
CA PRO A 150 -19.34 8.46 21.74
C PRO A 150 -19.93 7.33 22.60
N PHE A 151 -19.21 6.23 22.73
CA PHE A 151 -19.65 5.12 23.57
C PHE A 151 -19.76 5.51 25.04
N LEU A 152 -18.79 6.24 25.59
CA LEU A 152 -18.87 6.80 26.96
C LEU A 152 -20.10 7.72 27.13
N GLY A 153 -20.33 8.62 26.17
CA GLY A 153 -21.50 9.50 26.17
C GLY A 153 -22.82 8.73 26.21
N LEU A 154 -22.94 7.70 25.37
CA LEU A 154 -24.10 6.83 25.34
C LEU A 154 -24.28 6.02 26.63
N THR A 155 -23.19 5.54 27.22
CA THR A 155 -23.18 4.82 28.50
C THR A 155 -23.71 5.72 29.63
N LEU A 156 -23.20 6.95 29.72
CA LEU A 156 -23.66 7.91 30.72
C LEU A 156 -25.12 8.30 30.52
N ALA A 157 -25.55 8.52 29.28
CA ALA A 157 -26.94 8.82 28.94
C ALA A 157 -27.88 7.65 29.32
N SER A 158 -27.46 6.40 29.07
CA SER A 158 -28.25 5.22 29.42
C SER A 158 -28.38 5.01 30.96
N ILE A 159 -27.33 5.31 31.71
CA ILE A 159 -27.39 5.28 33.19
C ILE A 159 -28.34 6.36 33.71
N ALA A 160 -28.24 7.60 33.21
CA ALA A 160 -29.13 8.70 33.59
C ALA A 160 -30.60 8.40 33.25
N TYR A 161 -30.82 7.81 32.05
CA TYR A 161 -32.14 7.39 31.60
C TYR A 161 -32.72 6.29 32.52
N LEU A 162 -31.97 5.26 32.86
CA LEU A 162 -32.38 4.22 33.79
C LEU A 162 -32.74 4.80 35.17
N ALA A 163 -31.87 5.68 35.68
CA ALA A 163 -32.12 6.33 36.98
C ALA A 163 -33.42 7.16 36.97
N ALA A 164 -33.67 7.92 35.91
CA ALA A 164 -34.89 8.71 35.75
C ALA A 164 -36.18 7.79 35.68
N VAL A 165 -36.08 6.70 34.95
CA VAL A 165 -37.23 5.72 34.86
C VAL A 165 -37.48 5.09 36.23
N LEU A 166 -36.46 4.67 36.96
CA LEU A 166 -36.60 4.09 38.27
C LEU A 166 -37.17 5.10 39.33
N ALA A 167 -36.75 6.35 39.21
CA ALA A 167 -37.25 7.42 40.09
C ALA A 167 -38.70 7.84 39.80
N SER A 168 -39.15 7.71 38.55
CA SER A 168 -40.52 8.03 38.13
C SER A 168 -41.58 7.00 38.59
N HIS A 169 -41.13 5.82 39.02
CA HIS A 169 -41.98 4.75 39.49
C HIS A 169 -41.75 4.50 40.98
N ALA A 170 -42.79 4.20 41.75
CA ALA A 170 -42.74 4.03 43.20
C ALA A 170 -42.05 2.70 43.63
N TYR A 171 -40.85 2.46 43.17
CA TYR A 171 -40.04 1.30 43.58
C TYR A 171 -39.44 1.49 44.99
N SER A 172 -39.20 0.35 45.69
CA SER A 172 -38.44 0.39 46.92
C SER A 172 -36.98 0.81 46.69
N ARG A 173 -36.38 1.42 47.66
CA ARG A 173 -34.94 1.86 47.59
C ARG A 173 -34.01 0.69 47.25
N ASP A 174 -34.28 -0.50 47.79
CA ASP A 174 -33.47 -1.68 47.59
C ASP A 174 -33.49 -2.14 46.11
N VAL A 175 -34.66 -2.10 45.49
CA VAL A 175 -34.83 -2.44 44.06
C VAL A 175 -34.11 -1.43 43.18
N ILE A 176 -34.24 -0.14 43.46
CA ILE A 176 -33.51 0.92 42.72
C ILE A 176 -32.00 0.72 42.85
N THR A 177 -31.51 0.55 44.06
CA THR A 177 -30.08 0.39 44.35
C THR A 177 -29.50 -0.84 43.64
N TYR A 178 -30.15 -1.98 43.79
CA TYR A 178 -29.69 -3.21 43.18
C TYR A 178 -29.66 -3.13 41.64
N THR A 179 -30.70 -2.57 41.04
CA THR A 179 -30.82 -2.42 39.58
C THR A 179 -29.75 -1.49 39.04
N LEU A 180 -29.55 -0.33 39.64
CA LEU A 180 -28.51 0.61 39.24
C LEU A 180 -27.12 0.04 39.44
N GLN A 181 -26.85 -0.65 40.53
CA GLN A 181 -25.56 -1.27 40.82
C GLN A 181 -25.18 -2.28 39.75
N ASN A 182 -26.10 -3.19 39.38
CA ASN A 182 -25.86 -4.20 38.37
C ASN A 182 -25.64 -3.57 36.98
N TYR A 183 -26.44 -2.55 36.63
CA TYR A 183 -26.33 -1.88 35.35
C TYR A 183 -25.02 -1.08 35.24
N VAL A 184 -24.65 -0.35 36.28
CA VAL A 184 -23.39 0.40 36.33
C VAL A 184 -22.19 -0.54 36.24
N PHE A 185 -22.22 -1.66 36.96
CA PHE A 185 -21.16 -2.67 36.87
C PHE A 185 -21.03 -3.20 35.43
N PHE A 186 -22.15 -3.56 34.79
CA PHE A 186 -22.13 -4.01 33.40
C PHE A 186 -21.66 -2.91 32.44
N ALA A 187 -22.10 -1.68 32.63
CA ALA A 187 -21.71 -0.53 31.83
C ALA A 187 -20.20 -0.25 31.92
N LEU A 188 -19.61 -0.36 33.10
CA LEU A 188 -18.17 -0.25 33.32
C LEU A 188 -17.39 -1.38 32.64
N MET A 189 -17.90 -2.61 32.70
CA MET A 189 -17.32 -3.75 32.01
C MET A 189 -17.33 -3.54 30.49
N MET A 190 -18.44 -3.06 29.92
CA MET A 190 -18.55 -2.77 28.50
C MET A 190 -17.65 -1.60 28.07
N LEU A 191 -17.52 -0.59 28.91
CA LEU A 191 -16.58 0.51 28.65
C LEU A 191 -15.13 0.03 28.66
N PHE A 192 -14.76 -0.80 29.63
CA PHE A 192 -13.44 -1.42 29.67
C PHE A 192 -13.17 -2.25 28.40
N LEU A 193 -14.13 -3.07 27.99
CA LEU A 193 -14.03 -3.87 26.78
C LEU A 193 -13.87 -2.99 25.53
N ASN A 194 -14.67 -1.91 25.41
CA ASN A 194 -14.59 -0.98 24.30
C ASN A 194 -13.22 -0.30 24.22
N VAL A 195 -12.67 0.16 25.34
CA VAL A 195 -11.32 0.74 25.41
C VAL A 195 -10.26 -0.29 25.03
N ALA A 196 -10.36 -1.52 25.53
CA ALA A 196 -9.41 -2.59 25.21
C ALA A 196 -9.44 -2.94 23.71
N MET A 197 -10.63 -2.99 23.12
CA MET A 197 -10.80 -3.23 21.69
C MET A 197 -10.24 -2.10 20.83
N ASP A 198 -10.49 -0.84 21.18
CA ASP A 198 -9.94 0.32 20.48
C ASP A 198 -8.40 0.35 20.54
N ARG A 199 -7.81 0.08 21.70
CA ARG A 199 -6.34 -0.01 21.84
C ARG A 199 -5.75 -1.11 20.97
N LYS A 200 -6.33 -2.30 21.00
CA LYS A 200 -5.90 -3.41 20.16
C LYS A 200 -6.02 -3.07 18.67
N ALA A 201 -7.12 -2.45 18.26
CA ALA A 201 -7.35 -2.03 16.89
C ALA A 201 -6.33 -0.97 16.44
N ARG A 202 -6.00 0.02 17.30
CA ARG A 202 -4.96 1.04 17.02
C ARG A 202 -3.57 0.42 16.89
N ALA A 203 -3.20 -0.46 17.81
CA ALA A 203 -1.92 -1.15 17.75
C ALA A 203 -1.78 -1.98 16.46
N MET A 204 -2.85 -2.69 16.08
CA MET A 204 -2.89 -3.48 14.84
C MET A 204 -2.81 -2.60 13.59
N PHE A 205 -3.50 -1.46 13.58
CA PHE A 205 -3.44 -0.49 12.48
C PHE A 205 -2.04 0.07 12.29
N LEU A 206 -1.37 0.48 13.38
CA LEU A 206 0.03 0.96 13.33
C LEU A 206 0.99 -0.11 12.83
N ALA A 207 0.85 -1.34 13.33
CA ALA A 207 1.69 -2.45 12.89
C ALA A 207 1.50 -2.74 11.38
N GLN A 208 0.26 -2.74 10.89
CA GLN A 208 -0.04 -2.96 9.47
C GLN A 208 0.48 -1.82 8.58
N THR A 209 0.32 -0.56 9.00
CA THR A 209 0.82 0.60 8.24
C THR A 209 2.35 0.64 8.24
N GLY A 210 2.98 0.31 9.36
CA GLY A 210 4.44 0.20 9.45
C GLY A 210 5.00 -0.91 8.55
N LEU A 211 4.40 -2.08 8.58
CA LEU A 211 4.79 -3.19 7.71
C LEU A 211 4.61 -2.87 6.21
N ALA A 212 3.51 -2.20 5.86
CA ALA A 212 3.27 -1.77 4.48
C ALA A 212 4.34 -0.76 4.00
N ALA A 213 4.72 0.20 4.85
CA ALA A 213 5.76 1.17 4.53
C ALA A 213 7.16 0.51 4.37
N GLU A 214 7.52 -0.42 5.26
CA GLU A 214 8.77 -1.18 5.14
C GLU A 214 8.79 -2.06 3.88
N ARG A 215 7.67 -2.69 3.56
CA ARG A 215 7.54 -3.47 2.33
C ARG A 215 7.70 -2.60 1.08
N GLU A 216 7.05 -1.45 1.03
CA GLU A 216 7.18 -0.51 -0.08
C GLU A 216 8.62 -0.01 -0.23
N LYS A 217 9.29 0.31 0.89
CA LYS A 217 10.70 0.69 0.90
C LYS A 217 11.60 -0.43 0.36
N SER A 218 11.38 -1.67 0.80
CA SER A 218 12.11 -2.83 0.31
C SER A 218 11.88 -3.07 -1.18
N GLU A 219 10.64 -2.93 -1.67
CA GLU A 219 10.30 -3.07 -3.08
C GLU A 219 10.95 -1.98 -3.95
N ARG A 220 10.97 -0.73 -3.48
CA ARG A 220 11.69 0.36 -4.17
C ARG A 220 13.19 0.10 -4.25
N LEU A 221 13.81 -0.36 -3.16
CA LEU A 221 15.24 -0.66 -3.16
C LEU A 221 15.58 -1.79 -4.14
N LEU A 222 14.78 -2.85 -4.17
CA LEU A 222 14.94 -3.95 -5.13
C LEU A 222 14.72 -3.48 -6.58
N GLY A 223 13.71 -2.65 -6.83
CA GLY A 223 13.41 -2.10 -8.16
C GLY A 223 14.51 -1.17 -8.70
N ASN A 224 15.23 -0.47 -7.80
CA ASN A 224 16.37 0.34 -8.20
C ASN A 224 17.65 -0.47 -8.50
N MET A 225 17.70 -1.74 -8.10
CA MET A 225 18.86 -2.61 -8.26
C MET A 225 18.71 -3.65 -9.37
N LEU A 226 17.48 -4.01 -9.72
CA LEU A 226 17.16 -5.10 -10.66
C LEU A 226 16.01 -4.70 -11.57
N PRO A 227 16.01 -5.11 -12.86
CA PRO A 227 14.83 -5.00 -13.72
C PRO A 227 13.61 -5.67 -13.09
N ALA A 228 12.41 -5.08 -13.24
CA ALA A 228 11.20 -5.54 -12.58
C ALA A 228 10.88 -7.05 -12.78
N PRO A 229 10.99 -7.64 -13.99
CA PRO A 229 10.78 -9.08 -14.17
C PRO A 229 11.80 -9.96 -13.43
N VAL A 230 13.03 -9.48 -13.27
CA VAL A 230 14.11 -10.17 -12.54
C VAL A 230 13.85 -10.11 -11.04
N ALA A 231 13.42 -8.95 -10.54
CA ALA A 231 13.07 -8.76 -9.13
C ALA A 231 11.92 -9.68 -8.70
N GLU A 232 10.89 -9.85 -9.53
CA GLU A 232 9.78 -10.78 -9.25
C GLU A 232 10.22 -12.25 -9.21
N ARG A 233 11.08 -12.66 -10.12
CA ARG A 233 11.64 -14.03 -10.13
C ARG A 233 12.55 -14.29 -8.93
N LEU A 234 13.30 -13.29 -8.50
CA LEU A 234 14.14 -13.38 -7.30
C LEU A 234 13.29 -13.55 -6.02
N LYS A 235 12.16 -12.85 -5.91
CA LYS A 235 11.22 -13.03 -4.80
C LYS A 235 10.69 -14.46 -4.68
N SER A 236 10.53 -15.15 -5.80
CA SER A 236 10.11 -16.56 -5.85
C SER A 236 11.25 -17.57 -5.66
N GLN A 237 12.44 -17.11 -5.27
CA GLN A 237 13.65 -17.94 -5.06
C GLN A 237 14.08 -18.77 -6.28
N GLN A 238 13.74 -18.35 -7.48
CA GLN A 238 14.17 -18.99 -8.71
C GLN A 238 15.61 -18.59 -9.05
N ALA A 239 16.40 -19.55 -9.51
CA ALA A 239 17.70 -19.25 -10.10
C ALA A 239 17.51 -18.40 -11.37
N ILE A 240 18.24 -17.30 -11.47
CA ILE A 240 18.13 -16.38 -12.59
C ILE A 240 19.38 -16.55 -13.46
N ALA A 241 19.22 -17.34 -14.50
CA ALA A 241 20.17 -17.49 -15.59
C ALA A 241 19.36 -17.58 -16.88
N ASP A 242 19.44 -16.54 -17.69
CA ASP A 242 18.67 -16.38 -18.93
C ASP A 242 19.60 -16.50 -20.13
N GLN A 243 19.22 -17.30 -21.12
CA GLN A 243 19.91 -17.35 -22.40
C GLN A 243 19.16 -16.49 -23.42
N PHE A 244 19.90 -15.66 -24.10
CA PHE A 244 19.40 -14.79 -25.16
C PHE A 244 20.11 -15.17 -26.45
N ASP A 245 19.35 -15.42 -27.52
CA ASP A 245 19.90 -15.78 -28.82
C ASP A 245 20.45 -14.58 -29.58
N ASP A 246 19.84 -13.40 -29.32
CA ASP A 246 20.25 -12.16 -29.98
C ASP A 246 19.92 -10.96 -29.09
N ILE A 247 20.95 -10.39 -28.45
CA ILE A 247 20.85 -9.10 -27.78
C ILE A 247 21.72 -8.08 -28.49
N VAL A 248 21.41 -6.81 -28.32
CA VAL A 248 22.27 -5.71 -28.80
C VAL A 248 22.93 -5.06 -27.61
N VAL A 249 24.24 -5.10 -27.55
CA VAL A 249 25.06 -4.53 -26.47
C VAL A 249 25.71 -3.26 -26.95
N VAL A 250 25.62 -2.21 -26.16
CA VAL A 250 26.21 -0.89 -26.40
C VAL A 250 27.21 -0.60 -25.29
N PHE A 251 28.47 -0.38 -25.65
CA PHE A 251 29.49 0.18 -24.77
C PHE A 251 29.81 1.61 -25.19
N VAL A 252 29.83 2.49 -24.22
CA VAL A 252 30.17 3.92 -24.39
C VAL A 252 31.28 4.26 -23.41
N ASP A 253 32.34 4.95 -23.86
CA ASP A 253 33.43 5.38 -23.03
C ASP A 253 33.81 6.83 -23.32
N LEU A 254 34.35 7.54 -22.33
CA LEU A 254 34.75 8.95 -22.47
C LEU A 254 36.18 9.07 -23.03
N VAL A 255 36.33 9.82 -24.12
CA VAL A 255 37.62 10.06 -24.72
C VAL A 255 38.53 10.85 -23.78
N GLY A 256 39.69 10.29 -23.49
CA GLY A 256 40.74 11.00 -22.70
C GLY A 256 40.32 11.27 -21.25
N PHE A 257 39.51 10.42 -20.64
CA PHE A 257 39.04 10.59 -19.26
C PHE A 257 40.16 10.68 -18.23
N THR A 258 41.24 9.89 -18.39
CA THR A 258 42.38 9.92 -17.44
C THR A 258 43.06 11.30 -17.34
N PRO A 259 43.50 11.97 -18.42
CA PRO A 259 44.00 13.32 -18.32
C PRO A 259 42.91 14.33 -17.87
N LEU A 260 41.68 14.17 -18.29
CA LEU A 260 40.56 15.03 -17.88
C LEU A 260 40.33 14.99 -16.36
N SER A 261 40.41 13.80 -15.77
CA SER A 261 40.21 13.61 -14.32
C SER A 261 41.33 14.31 -13.49
N GLN A 262 42.53 14.39 -14.04
CA GLN A 262 43.63 15.12 -13.40
C GLN A 262 43.43 16.63 -13.48
N GLN A 263 42.89 17.15 -14.57
CA GLN A 263 42.66 18.58 -14.78
C GLN A 263 41.49 19.13 -13.94
N LEU A 264 40.36 18.42 -13.85
CA LEU A 264 39.16 18.91 -13.18
C LEU A 264 39.17 18.75 -11.66
N GLY A 265 39.99 17.87 -11.13
CA GLY A 265 39.99 17.52 -9.70
C GLY A 265 38.77 16.65 -9.27
N PRO A 266 38.84 16.05 -8.05
CA PRO A 266 37.94 14.98 -7.65
C PRO A 266 36.45 15.38 -7.60
N GLY A 267 36.12 16.57 -7.13
CA GLY A 267 34.72 17.02 -7.02
C GLY A 267 34.08 17.24 -8.39
N ARG A 268 34.73 18.02 -9.24
CA ARG A 268 34.20 18.36 -10.57
C ARG A 268 34.10 17.16 -11.51
N ILE A 269 35.04 16.19 -11.41
CA ILE A 269 34.96 14.98 -12.24
C ILE A 269 33.76 14.10 -11.87
N VAL A 270 33.42 14.00 -10.57
CA VAL A 270 32.22 13.27 -10.11
C VAL A 270 30.98 13.99 -10.58
N GLU A 271 30.92 15.32 -10.52
CA GLU A 271 29.78 16.10 -11.03
C GLU A 271 29.60 15.92 -12.54
N LEU A 272 30.69 15.91 -13.31
CA LEU A 272 30.68 15.69 -14.75
C LEU A 272 30.17 14.27 -15.07
N LEU A 273 30.70 13.23 -14.40
CA LEU A 273 30.26 11.85 -14.59
C LEU A 273 28.76 11.68 -14.24
N ASN A 274 28.32 12.26 -13.13
CA ASN A 274 26.92 12.21 -12.75
C ASN A 274 26.03 12.87 -13.81
N ALA A 275 26.41 14.07 -14.29
CA ALA A 275 25.66 14.77 -15.32
C ALA A 275 25.65 13.98 -16.65
N PHE A 276 26.73 13.33 -17.02
CA PHE A 276 26.79 12.48 -18.22
C PHE A 276 25.96 11.23 -18.08
N PHE A 277 26.10 10.48 -16.97
CA PHE A 277 25.35 9.25 -16.74
C PHE A 277 23.84 9.49 -16.59
N GLU A 278 23.43 10.61 -15.99
CA GLU A 278 22.03 11.03 -15.95
C GLU A 278 21.45 11.23 -17.37
N ARG A 279 22.24 11.80 -18.28
CA ARG A 279 21.83 11.91 -19.69
C ARG A 279 21.80 10.54 -20.37
N ALA A 280 22.77 9.67 -20.11
CA ALA A 280 22.78 8.32 -20.65
C ALA A 280 21.57 7.50 -20.16
N ASP A 281 21.24 7.60 -18.87
CA ASP A 281 20.06 6.95 -18.28
C ASP A 281 18.75 7.46 -18.93
N HIS A 282 18.63 8.78 -19.12
CA HIS A 282 17.49 9.34 -19.86
C HIS A 282 17.42 8.85 -21.32
N GLY A 283 18.57 8.68 -21.97
CA GLY A 283 18.64 8.13 -23.33
C GLY A 283 18.23 6.66 -23.38
N THR A 284 18.59 5.85 -22.38
CA THR A 284 18.13 4.44 -22.35
C THR A 284 16.61 4.36 -22.25
N ASP A 285 15.97 5.22 -21.46
CA ASP A 285 14.50 5.29 -21.40
C ASP A 285 13.89 5.73 -22.74
N LEU A 286 14.47 6.75 -23.38
CA LEU A 286 13.96 7.34 -24.63
C LEU A 286 14.02 6.36 -25.83
N PHE A 287 15.07 5.56 -25.89
CA PHE A 287 15.31 4.61 -27.00
C PHE A 287 15.01 3.16 -26.66
N GLU A 288 14.39 2.89 -25.49
CA GLU A 288 14.03 1.55 -25.04
C GLU A 288 15.24 0.59 -24.92
N LEU A 289 16.33 1.10 -24.33
CA LEU A 289 17.48 0.31 -23.90
C LEU A 289 17.39 0.08 -22.37
N GLU A 290 18.17 -0.86 -21.89
CA GLU A 290 18.37 -1.13 -20.45
C GLU A 290 19.78 -0.76 -20.06
N LYS A 291 19.93 0.08 -19.02
CA LYS A 291 21.20 0.28 -18.35
C LYS A 291 21.61 -1.01 -17.64
N VAL A 292 22.83 -1.47 -17.90
CA VAL A 292 23.40 -2.63 -17.19
C VAL A 292 24.25 -2.16 -16.02
N LYS A 293 25.30 -1.39 -16.31
CA LYS A 293 26.27 -0.90 -15.32
C LYS A 293 27.15 0.22 -15.85
N THR A 294 27.82 0.89 -14.94
CA THR A 294 28.97 1.73 -15.27
C THR A 294 30.28 1.04 -14.84
N ILE A 295 31.35 1.19 -15.62
CA ILE A 295 32.66 0.59 -15.36
C ILE A 295 33.69 1.73 -15.46
N GLY A 296 33.96 2.39 -14.33
CA GLY A 296 34.73 3.64 -14.36
C GLY A 296 33.99 4.75 -15.07
N ASP A 297 34.51 5.23 -16.17
CA ASP A 297 33.89 6.21 -17.08
C ASP A 297 33.13 5.59 -18.24
N ALA A 298 33.15 4.26 -18.36
CA ALA A 298 32.35 3.54 -19.35
C ALA A 298 30.92 3.27 -18.89
N TYR A 299 30.01 3.29 -19.87
CA TYR A 299 28.59 2.99 -19.69
C TYR A 299 28.18 1.81 -20.56
N MET A 300 27.55 0.81 -19.97
CA MET A 300 27.05 -0.37 -20.68
C MET A 300 25.53 -0.38 -20.67
N ALA A 301 24.94 -0.47 -21.85
CA ALA A 301 23.51 -0.67 -22.05
C ALA A 301 23.24 -1.85 -22.97
N VAL A 302 22.05 -2.43 -22.87
CA VAL A 302 21.58 -3.50 -23.76
C VAL A 302 20.17 -3.22 -24.24
N THR A 303 19.81 -3.81 -25.38
CA THR A 303 18.43 -3.85 -25.84
C THR A 303 18.17 -5.21 -26.51
N ASN A 304 16.91 -5.54 -26.80
CA ASN A 304 16.47 -6.86 -27.24
C ASN A 304 16.72 -8.00 -26.23
N ALA A 305 16.88 -7.66 -24.96
CA ALA A 305 17.01 -8.62 -23.86
C ALA A 305 15.68 -8.73 -23.09
N ILE A 306 15.53 -8.00 -21.99
CA ILE A 306 14.27 -7.88 -21.25
C ILE A 306 13.34 -6.90 -21.96
N THR A 307 13.84 -5.74 -22.34
CA THR A 307 13.14 -4.75 -23.17
C THR A 307 13.37 -5.07 -24.64
N ARG A 308 12.29 -5.18 -25.43
CA ARG A 308 12.34 -5.61 -26.83
C ARG A 308 11.64 -4.62 -27.75
N PRO A 309 12.32 -3.52 -28.14
CA PRO A 309 11.77 -2.59 -29.12
C PRO A 309 11.62 -3.24 -30.50
N PRO A 310 10.75 -2.71 -31.37
CA PRO A 310 10.52 -3.28 -32.71
C PRO A 310 11.77 -3.31 -33.61
N ARG A 311 12.72 -2.39 -33.39
CA ARG A 311 13.95 -2.24 -34.15
C ARG A 311 15.16 -2.05 -33.23
N PRO A 312 15.60 -3.11 -32.51
CA PRO A 312 16.60 -2.97 -31.46
C PRO A 312 17.96 -2.47 -31.96
N HIS A 313 18.42 -2.93 -33.12
CA HIS A 313 19.69 -2.47 -33.69
C HIS A 313 19.67 -0.98 -34.06
N LYS A 314 18.51 -0.49 -34.60
CA LYS A 314 18.33 0.93 -34.89
C LYS A 314 18.27 1.74 -33.59
N ALA A 315 17.54 1.29 -32.59
CA ALA A 315 17.42 1.92 -31.29
C ALA A 315 18.81 2.12 -30.64
N ALA A 316 19.69 1.12 -30.72
CA ALA A 316 21.05 1.20 -30.20
C ALA A 316 21.90 2.26 -30.90
N ILE A 317 21.78 2.41 -32.22
CA ILE A 317 22.51 3.45 -32.97
C ILE A 317 21.88 4.83 -32.70
N ASP A 318 20.55 4.95 -32.72
CA ASP A 318 19.85 6.21 -32.41
C ASP A 318 20.27 6.72 -31.01
N PHE A 319 20.33 5.82 -30.03
CA PHE A 319 20.83 6.13 -28.69
C PHE A 319 22.28 6.64 -28.72
N ALA A 320 23.17 5.96 -29.42
CA ALA A 320 24.59 6.34 -29.49
C ALA A 320 24.78 7.71 -30.17
N VAL A 321 24.08 7.96 -31.28
CA VAL A 321 24.11 9.24 -32.00
C VAL A 321 23.56 10.37 -31.13
N TRP A 322 22.44 10.15 -30.48
CA TRP A 322 21.84 11.12 -29.57
C TRP A 322 22.77 11.43 -28.38
N LEU A 323 23.36 10.38 -27.77
CA LEU A 323 24.23 10.53 -26.60
C LEU A 323 25.51 11.31 -26.91
N ARG A 324 26.09 11.20 -28.13
CA ARG A 324 27.17 12.07 -28.59
C ARG A 324 26.78 13.54 -28.50
N GLY A 325 25.59 13.89 -28.97
CA GLY A 325 25.07 15.27 -28.87
C GLY A 325 24.92 15.75 -27.45
N GLU A 326 24.46 14.87 -26.55
CA GLU A 326 24.30 15.18 -25.13
C GLU A 326 25.67 15.30 -24.41
N ALA A 327 26.64 14.42 -24.73
CA ALA A 327 28.00 14.53 -24.19
C ALA A 327 28.62 15.90 -24.51
N ARG A 328 28.50 16.39 -25.73
CA ARG A 328 28.98 17.74 -26.11
C ARG A 328 28.24 18.84 -25.32
N LYS A 329 26.95 18.69 -24.99
CA LYS A 329 26.20 19.64 -24.14
C LYS A 329 26.72 19.63 -22.70
N VAL A 330 26.95 18.45 -22.15
CA VAL A 330 27.55 18.27 -20.83
C VAL A 330 28.97 18.87 -20.82
N GLY A 331 29.81 18.56 -21.82
CA GLY A 331 31.15 19.11 -21.94
C GLY A 331 31.17 20.63 -21.88
N ARG A 332 30.28 21.31 -22.64
CA ARG A 332 30.15 22.77 -22.60
C ARG A 332 29.82 23.32 -21.21
N LYS A 333 29.01 22.61 -20.42
CA LYS A 333 28.67 23.03 -19.04
C LYS A 333 29.89 22.99 -18.11
N PHE A 334 30.86 22.11 -18.37
CA PHE A 334 32.07 21.94 -17.57
C PHE A 334 33.32 22.60 -18.20
N ASP A 335 33.16 23.24 -19.34
CA ASP A 335 34.25 23.86 -20.15
C ASP A 335 35.31 22.83 -20.58
N VAL A 336 34.82 21.66 -21.08
CA VAL A 336 35.67 20.57 -21.59
C VAL A 336 35.11 20.07 -22.94
N ASP A 337 35.99 19.53 -23.79
CA ASP A 337 35.63 18.83 -25.02
C ASP A 337 35.35 17.38 -24.70
N LEU A 338 34.08 17.06 -24.36
CA LEU A 338 33.65 15.71 -24.00
C LEU A 338 33.18 14.95 -25.24
N ARG A 339 33.96 13.97 -25.65
CA ARG A 339 33.71 13.08 -26.80
C ARG A 339 33.60 11.65 -26.35
N LEU A 340 33.00 10.78 -27.20
CA LEU A 340 32.68 9.40 -26.89
C LEU A 340 33.40 8.43 -27.84
N HIS A 341 33.74 7.24 -27.34
CA HIS A 341 33.95 6.02 -28.10
C HIS A 341 32.75 5.11 -27.91
N VAL A 342 32.17 4.64 -28.99
CA VAL A 342 30.97 3.74 -28.89
C VAL A 342 31.22 2.48 -29.68
N GLY A 343 30.97 1.32 -29.05
CA GLY A 343 30.99 0.00 -29.66
C GLY A 343 29.65 -0.69 -29.52
N ILE A 344 29.10 -1.20 -30.62
CA ILE A 344 27.81 -1.88 -30.64
C ILE A 344 27.95 -3.25 -31.27
N ALA A 345 27.56 -4.31 -30.55
CA ALA A 345 27.55 -5.67 -31.05
C ALA A 345 26.22 -6.36 -30.83
N SER A 346 25.83 -7.27 -31.74
CA SER A 346 24.64 -8.08 -31.61
C SER A 346 24.98 -9.56 -31.72
N GLY A 347 24.28 -10.38 -30.93
CA GLY A 347 24.45 -11.82 -30.90
C GLY A 347 24.05 -12.46 -29.58
N PRO A 348 24.38 -13.75 -29.36
CA PRO A 348 23.98 -14.47 -28.17
C PRO A 348 24.70 -13.99 -26.92
N ALA A 349 23.99 -14.03 -25.80
CA ALA A 349 24.53 -13.73 -24.46
C ALA A 349 23.78 -14.49 -23.37
N ILE A 350 24.36 -14.53 -22.19
CA ILE A 350 23.75 -15.05 -20.97
C ILE A 350 23.52 -13.87 -20.04
N GLY A 351 22.30 -13.74 -19.53
CA GLY A 351 21.95 -12.80 -18.47
C GLY A 351 21.71 -13.52 -17.15
N GLY A 352 22.02 -12.89 -16.03
CA GLY A 352 21.78 -13.53 -14.74
C GLY A 352 22.09 -12.64 -13.55
N VAL A 353 21.70 -13.10 -12.36
CA VAL A 353 22.01 -12.43 -11.08
C VAL A 353 23.24 -13.04 -10.46
N ILE A 354 24.27 -12.21 -10.22
CA ILE A 354 25.37 -12.59 -9.34
C ILE A 354 24.96 -12.33 -7.90
N SER A 355 24.88 -13.41 -7.12
CA SER A 355 24.64 -13.34 -5.68
C SER A 355 25.93 -13.04 -4.94
N GLY A 356 26.03 -11.84 -4.39
CA GLY A 356 27.14 -11.38 -3.54
C GLY A 356 26.62 -10.39 -2.50
N LYS A 357 27.50 -9.60 -1.92
CA LYS A 357 27.11 -8.49 -1.01
C LYS A 357 26.27 -7.42 -1.71
N ARG A 358 26.28 -7.37 -3.04
CA ARG A 358 25.45 -6.51 -3.87
C ARG A 358 24.81 -7.37 -4.95
N LEU A 359 23.50 -7.36 -5.04
CA LEU A 359 22.73 -7.98 -6.10
C LEU A 359 22.84 -7.12 -7.36
N SER A 360 23.21 -7.72 -8.49
CA SER A 360 23.17 -7.07 -9.80
C SER A 360 22.81 -8.08 -10.86
N TYR A 361 21.99 -7.68 -11.81
CA TYR A 361 21.76 -8.44 -13.03
C TYR A 361 22.78 -7.99 -14.06
N ASP A 362 23.51 -8.92 -14.65
CA ASP A 362 24.57 -8.65 -15.60
C ASP A 362 24.47 -9.56 -16.82
N TYR A 363 25.22 -9.23 -17.87
CA TYR A 363 25.27 -9.99 -19.11
C TYR A 363 26.68 -10.45 -19.40
N TRP A 364 26.80 -11.68 -19.91
CA TRP A 364 28.09 -12.29 -20.28
C TRP A 364 27.99 -12.96 -21.63
N GLY A 365 29.13 -13.04 -22.32
CA GLY A 365 29.25 -13.74 -23.58
C GLY A 365 30.18 -13.05 -24.55
N HIS A 366 30.38 -13.70 -25.67
CA HIS A 366 31.23 -13.18 -26.77
C HIS A 366 30.75 -11.81 -27.24
N THR A 367 29.43 -11.63 -27.38
CA THR A 367 28.80 -10.37 -27.83
C THR A 367 29.16 -9.18 -26.93
N VAL A 368 29.14 -9.40 -25.61
CA VAL A 368 29.50 -8.36 -24.62
C VAL A 368 30.98 -7.95 -24.78
N ASN A 369 31.88 -8.95 -24.91
CA ASN A 369 33.29 -8.71 -25.11
C ASN A 369 33.56 -8.02 -26.46
N LEU A 370 32.85 -8.42 -27.51
CA LEU A 370 32.97 -7.83 -28.85
C LEU A 370 32.58 -6.35 -28.83
N ALA A 371 31.47 -5.98 -28.20
CA ALA A 371 31.03 -4.59 -28.07
C ALA A 371 32.10 -3.71 -27.36
N ALA A 372 32.66 -4.22 -26.25
CA ALA A 372 33.73 -3.53 -25.55
C ALA A 372 34.98 -3.36 -26.45
N ARG A 373 35.39 -4.37 -27.24
CA ARG A 373 36.55 -4.25 -28.13
C ARG A 373 36.29 -3.37 -29.35
N LEU A 374 35.09 -3.30 -29.86
CA LEU A 374 34.68 -2.35 -30.89
C LEU A 374 34.85 -0.91 -30.39
N GLN A 375 34.39 -0.65 -29.16
CA GLN A 375 34.56 0.65 -28.49
C GLN A 375 36.05 1.04 -28.36
N ASP A 376 36.94 0.10 -27.96
CA ASP A 376 38.37 0.32 -27.89
C ASP A 376 39.03 0.65 -29.25
N SER A 377 38.41 0.20 -30.35
CA SER A 377 39.01 0.28 -31.70
C SER A 377 38.62 1.49 -32.52
N VAL A 378 37.62 2.28 -32.06
CA VAL A 378 37.07 3.41 -32.79
C VAL A 378 37.74 4.75 -32.41
N GLY A 379 37.77 5.69 -33.33
CA GLY A 379 38.26 7.04 -33.07
C GLY A 379 37.31 7.88 -32.21
N ALA A 380 37.81 9.03 -31.76
CA ALA A 380 37.02 9.95 -30.95
C ALA A 380 35.71 10.38 -31.67
N ASP A 381 34.62 10.35 -30.95
CA ASP A 381 33.25 10.56 -31.44
C ASP A 381 32.76 9.51 -32.47
N GLY A 382 33.47 8.39 -32.61
CA GLY A 382 33.12 7.32 -33.53
C GLY A 382 32.16 6.31 -32.92
N ILE A 383 31.42 5.62 -33.80
CA ILE A 383 30.54 4.50 -33.48
C ILE A 383 30.96 3.32 -34.36
N ALA A 384 31.55 2.30 -33.74
CA ALA A 384 31.92 1.04 -34.40
C ALA A 384 30.88 -0.05 -34.15
N VAL A 385 30.47 -0.76 -35.15
CA VAL A 385 29.46 -1.82 -35.04
C VAL A 385 29.97 -3.15 -35.58
N SER A 386 29.43 -4.25 -35.05
CA SER A 386 29.65 -5.59 -35.54
C SER A 386 28.88 -5.85 -36.86
N GLU A 387 29.30 -6.85 -37.62
CA GLU A 387 28.64 -7.23 -38.88
C GLU A 387 27.14 -7.50 -38.73
N PRO A 388 26.63 -8.23 -37.70
CA PRO A 388 25.19 -8.43 -37.55
C PRO A 388 24.43 -7.10 -37.37
N VAL A 389 24.99 -6.14 -36.59
CA VAL A 389 24.37 -4.81 -36.43
C VAL A 389 24.37 -4.08 -37.78
N TRP A 390 25.50 -4.04 -38.49
CA TRP A 390 25.61 -3.40 -39.80
C TRP A 390 24.57 -3.97 -40.78
N ARG A 391 24.45 -5.29 -40.88
CA ARG A 391 23.47 -5.93 -41.78
C ARG A 391 22.03 -5.52 -41.48
N ALA A 392 21.70 -5.33 -40.21
CA ALA A 392 20.36 -4.96 -39.77
C ALA A 392 20.00 -3.48 -40.07
N VAL A 393 20.98 -2.58 -40.20
CA VAL A 393 20.75 -1.14 -40.28
C VAL A 393 21.42 -0.42 -41.45
N ARG A 394 22.16 -1.11 -42.31
CA ARG A 394 22.92 -0.51 -43.43
C ARG A 394 22.07 0.33 -44.38
N ASP A 395 20.79 0.03 -44.48
CA ASP A 395 19.85 0.80 -45.33
C ASP A 395 19.33 2.05 -44.60
N SER A 396 19.63 2.20 -43.30
CA SER A 396 19.15 3.31 -42.44
C SER A 396 20.25 4.32 -42.09
N TYR A 397 21.51 3.91 -42.15
CA TYR A 397 22.68 4.74 -41.82
C TYR A 397 23.76 4.60 -42.87
N PRO A 398 24.51 5.68 -43.18
CA PRO A 398 25.75 5.58 -43.97
C PRO A 398 26.85 4.96 -43.11
N PHE A 399 27.74 4.20 -43.77
CA PHE A 399 28.90 3.57 -43.16
C PHE A 399 30.13 3.83 -44.02
N HIS A 400 31.30 3.95 -43.38
CA HIS A 400 32.55 3.88 -44.05
C HIS A 400 32.85 2.48 -44.61
N GLU A 401 33.84 2.35 -45.52
CA GLU A 401 34.32 1.07 -45.94
C GLU A 401 34.77 0.20 -44.76
N PRO A 402 34.39 -1.08 -44.69
CA PRO A 402 34.74 -1.94 -43.56
C PRO A 402 36.27 -2.08 -43.43
N ARG A 403 36.73 -1.99 -42.19
CA ARG A 403 38.16 -2.19 -41.88
C ARG A 403 38.36 -3.47 -41.09
N SER A 404 39.43 -4.24 -41.43
CA SER A 404 39.81 -5.42 -40.66
C SER A 404 40.68 -4.98 -39.48
N VAL A 405 40.26 -5.36 -38.27
CA VAL A 405 40.93 -4.97 -37.00
C VAL A 405 41.24 -6.22 -36.19
N MET A 406 42.48 -6.33 -35.70
CA MET A 406 42.83 -7.36 -34.72
C MET A 406 42.35 -6.96 -33.33
N LEU A 407 41.22 -7.53 -32.93
CA LEU A 407 40.60 -7.28 -31.61
C LEU A 407 41.16 -8.25 -30.57
N LYS A 408 41.60 -7.74 -29.44
CA LYS A 408 42.19 -8.54 -28.35
C LYS A 408 41.20 -9.57 -27.81
N GLY A 409 41.54 -10.88 -27.94
CA GLY A 409 40.71 -11.98 -27.46
C GLY A 409 39.53 -12.34 -28.35
N VAL A 410 39.38 -11.69 -29.49
CA VAL A 410 38.37 -11.97 -30.52
C VAL A 410 39.04 -12.44 -31.81
N GLY A 411 40.16 -11.85 -32.19
CA GLY A 411 40.85 -12.12 -33.46
C GLY A 411 40.61 -11.04 -34.49
N GLU A 412 40.98 -11.36 -35.76
CA GLU A 412 40.77 -10.47 -36.89
C GLU A 412 39.26 -10.36 -37.19
N THR A 413 38.72 -9.14 -37.13
CA THR A 413 37.30 -8.90 -37.17
C THR A 413 36.98 -7.73 -38.12
N PRO A 414 35.97 -7.87 -38.99
CA PRO A 414 35.51 -6.75 -39.78
C PRO A 414 34.71 -5.78 -38.87
N VAL A 415 35.09 -4.52 -38.93
CA VAL A 415 34.49 -3.42 -38.15
C VAL A 415 33.89 -2.41 -39.11
N TYR A 416 32.66 -2.01 -38.81
CA TYR A 416 31.88 -1.06 -39.61
C TYR A 416 31.72 0.22 -38.82
N ASP A 417 32.32 1.29 -39.28
CA ASP A 417 32.20 2.60 -38.61
C ASP A 417 31.07 3.38 -39.23
N VAL A 418 30.16 3.89 -38.40
CA VAL A 418 29.02 4.71 -38.86
C VAL A 418 29.57 6.05 -39.35
N ASP A 419 29.21 6.43 -40.56
CA ASP A 419 29.58 7.71 -41.18
C ASP A 419 28.62 8.79 -40.67
N LEU A 420 29.06 9.59 -39.71
CA LEU A 420 28.27 10.61 -39.06
C LEU A 420 28.90 11.99 -39.32
N PRO A 421 28.07 13.01 -39.60
CA PRO A 421 28.58 14.38 -39.69
C PRO A 421 29.27 14.80 -38.39
N ALA A 422 30.37 15.54 -38.53
CA ALA A 422 31.20 16.02 -37.45
C ALA A 422 30.47 16.90 -36.40
#